data_0c2f6ec6dbc9a62f75db1efcb9bc975a
#
_entry.id   0c2f6ec6dbc9a62f75db1efcb9bc975a
#
_cell.length_a   1.000
_cell.length_b   1.000
_cell.length_c   1.000
_cell.angle_alpha   90.00
_cell.angle_beta   90.00
_cell.angle_gamma   90.00
#
_symmetry.space_group_name_H-M   'P 1'
#
loop_
_entity.id
_entity.type
_entity.pdbx_description
1 polymer ?
#
loop_
_entity_poly.entity_id
_entity_poly.type
_entity_poly.pdbx_seq_one_letter_code
_entity_poly.pdbx_strand_id
1 'polypeptide(L)'
;DNNKGAPDGGATTYDILSPYKTSECLAHELGHARGVPDIYAMEVKTNPISGTLFSPVTCMMNICWGGDSWSEYAQLLINRNKNLVRGQEGFIPLEEPKYPKNLVLNITRDGQPVKYATVNIYREEMYKNTVDVTAFMKKTLGTDGLLSLSPVTLFNGAGGGIGYGVLLIEVVDGESKTYRYIPVYEVQIAYLKGDTDQYTIEIKCD
;
A
#
# COMPACT_ATOMS: atom_id res chain seq x y z
N ASP A 1 25.91 -23.42 -1.41
CA ASP A 1 24.52 -23.69 -1.89
C ASP A 1 23.56 -23.90 -0.76
N ASN A 2 23.29 -22.87 0.03
CA ASN A 2 22.21 -22.91 1.00
C ASN A 2 21.49 -21.57 1.05
N ASN A 3 21.12 -21.08 -0.13
CA ASN A 3 20.24 -19.93 -0.23
C ASN A 3 18.77 -20.41 -0.18
N LYS A 4 18.37 -21.00 0.93
CA LYS A 4 16.96 -21.11 1.27
C LYS A 4 16.64 -19.86 2.04
N GLY A 5 16.09 -18.87 1.32
CA GLY A 5 15.46 -17.73 1.96
C GLY A 5 14.56 -18.23 3.08
N ALA A 6 14.73 -17.67 4.26
CA ALA A 6 13.77 -17.95 5.33
C ALA A 6 12.42 -17.45 4.85
N PRO A 7 11.39 -18.24 4.92
CA PRO A 7 10.05 -17.72 4.80
C PRO A 7 9.85 -16.79 6.01
N ASP A 8 9.36 -15.61 5.73
CA ASP A 8 8.72 -14.77 6.70
C ASP A 8 9.59 -14.09 7.76
N GLY A 9 10.47 -13.17 7.29
CA GLY A 9 10.93 -12.06 8.13
C GLY A 9 11.71 -12.40 9.40
N GLY A 10 12.22 -13.60 9.52
CA GLY A 10 13.22 -13.93 10.52
C GLY A 10 14.56 -13.37 10.06
N ALA A 11 15.26 -12.64 10.91
CA ALA A 11 16.64 -12.27 10.67
C ALA A 11 17.45 -13.55 10.41
N THR A 12 17.59 -13.90 9.15
CA THR A 12 18.49 -14.96 8.74
C THR A 12 19.91 -14.49 8.99
N THR A 13 20.74 -15.40 9.36
CA THR A 13 22.18 -15.20 9.44
C THR A 13 22.68 -14.86 8.02
N TYR A 14 22.70 -13.56 7.71
CA TYR A 14 23.40 -13.12 6.52
C TYR A 14 24.85 -13.47 6.66
N ASP A 15 25.42 -14.00 5.61
CA ASP A 15 26.86 -14.21 5.54
C ASP A 15 27.55 -12.84 5.54
N ILE A 16 27.93 -12.40 6.73
CA ILE A 16 28.62 -11.14 6.99
C ILE A 16 29.95 -11.05 6.23
N LEU A 17 30.37 -12.12 5.59
CA LEU A 17 31.60 -12.20 4.82
C LEU A 17 31.38 -11.96 3.31
N SER A 18 30.13 -11.74 2.87
CA SER A 18 29.88 -11.38 1.47
C SER A 18 30.31 -9.93 1.22
N PRO A 19 31.25 -9.68 0.32
CA PRO A 19 31.72 -8.32 0.03
C PRO A 19 30.71 -7.47 -0.74
N TYR A 20 29.55 -8.03 -1.10
CA TYR A 20 28.56 -7.37 -1.93
C TYR A 20 27.34 -6.93 -1.10
N LYS A 21 27.29 -5.63 -0.77
CA LYS A 21 26.09 -4.90 -0.27
C LYS A 21 25.43 -5.43 1.00
N THR A 22 26.19 -6.02 1.90
CA THR A 22 25.71 -6.57 3.18
C THR A 22 25.05 -5.51 4.07
N SER A 23 25.55 -4.30 4.05
CA SER A 23 25.03 -3.20 4.90
C SER A 23 23.63 -2.74 4.47
N GLU A 24 23.37 -2.68 3.17
CA GLU A 24 22.07 -2.26 2.63
C GLU A 24 21.01 -3.33 2.86
N CYS A 25 21.35 -4.59 2.64
CA CYS A 25 20.46 -5.71 2.94
C CYS A 25 20.20 -5.82 4.45
N LEU A 26 21.21 -5.62 5.29
CA LEU A 26 21.04 -5.60 6.73
C LEU A 26 20.12 -4.46 7.16
N ALA A 27 20.27 -3.27 6.58
CA ALA A 27 19.39 -2.14 6.86
C ALA A 27 17.95 -2.42 6.42
N HIS A 28 17.75 -3.06 5.27
CA HIS A 28 16.44 -3.52 4.79
C HIS A 28 15.78 -4.47 5.82
N GLU A 29 16.49 -5.51 6.25
CA GLU A 29 15.98 -6.46 7.25
C GLU A 29 15.70 -5.79 8.62
N LEU A 30 16.53 -4.81 9.01
CA LEU A 30 16.26 -4.01 10.19
C LEU A 30 15.00 -3.14 10.03
N GLY A 31 14.66 -2.75 8.80
CA GLY A 31 13.39 -2.11 8.48
C GLY A 31 12.21 -3.00 8.83
N HIS A 32 12.24 -4.27 8.42
CA HIS A 32 11.24 -5.26 8.83
C HIS A 32 11.19 -5.39 10.35
N ALA A 33 12.37 -5.42 10.97
CA ALA A 33 12.47 -5.41 12.42
C ALA A 33 11.83 -4.16 13.06
N ARG A 34 11.47 -3.15 12.37
CA ARG A 34 10.73 -1.96 12.82
C ARG A 34 9.33 -1.87 12.24
N GLY A 35 8.83 -2.95 11.61
CA GLY A 35 7.46 -3.07 11.11
C GLY A 35 7.23 -2.46 9.74
N VAL A 36 8.28 -2.19 8.97
CA VAL A 36 8.14 -1.73 7.59
C VAL A 36 7.98 -2.95 6.69
N PRO A 37 6.90 -3.05 5.89
CA PRO A 37 6.74 -4.13 4.94
C PRO A 37 7.61 -3.93 3.70
N ASP A 38 7.74 -4.98 2.91
CA ASP A 38 8.30 -4.91 1.56
C ASP A 38 7.46 -3.99 0.68
N ILE A 39 8.02 -2.85 0.28
CA ILE A 39 7.30 -1.89 -0.57
C ILE A 39 7.18 -2.39 -2.01
N TYR A 40 8.16 -3.17 -2.50
CA TYR A 40 8.10 -3.79 -3.83
C TYR A 40 6.93 -4.77 -3.99
N ALA A 41 6.42 -5.31 -2.89
CA ALA A 41 5.26 -6.19 -2.90
C ALA A 41 3.97 -5.51 -3.42
N MET A 42 3.98 -4.17 -3.52
CA MET A 42 2.86 -3.35 -3.99
C MET A 42 3.04 -2.92 -5.46
N GLU A 43 3.99 -3.49 -6.19
CA GLU A 43 4.21 -3.16 -7.59
C GLU A 43 3.14 -3.80 -8.48
N VAL A 44 2.58 -3.05 -9.44
CA VAL A 44 1.66 -3.58 -10.45
C VAL A 44 2.37 -3.65 -11.79
N LYS A 45 2.72 -4.86 -12.21
CA LYS A 45 3.38 -5.16 -13.51
C LYS A 45 2.40 -5.49 -14.61
N THR A 46 1.18 -5.89 -14.24
CA THR A 46 0.10 -6.17 -15.19
C THR A 46 -1.22 -5.60 -14.70
N ASN A 47 -1.96 -4.94 -15.59
CA ASN A 47 -3.25 -4.36 -15.28
C ASN A 47 -4.21 -4.59 -16.46
N PRO A 48 -5.06 -5.63 -16.38
CA PRO A 48 -6.01 -5.97 -17.45
C PRO A 48 -7.16 -4.96 -17.58
N ILE A 49 -7.34 -4.05 -16.63
CA ILE A 49 -8.44 -3.09 -16.59
C ILE A 49 -8.10 -1.81 -17.38
N SER A 50 -6.94 -1.22 -17.09
CA SER A 50 -6.55 0.06 -17.72
C SER A 50 -5.26 -0.04 -18.54
N GLY A 51 -4.51 -1.13 -18.43
CA GLY A 51 -3.18 -1.27 -19.03
C GLY A 51 -2.09 -0.43 -18.35
N THR A 52 -2.44 0.45 -17.41
CA THR A 52 -1.44 1.28 -16.70
C THR A 52 -0.73 0.48 -15.61
N LEU A 53 0.54 0.76 -15.40
CA LEU A 53 1.36 0.11 -14.39
C LEU A 53 1.49 1.00 -13.16
N PHE A 54 1.88 0.42 -12.03
CA PHE A 54 2.17 1.15 -10.82
C PHE A 54 3.51 0.71 -10.25
N SER A 55 4.38 1.68 -10.01
CA SER A 55 5.63 1.47 -9.28
C SER A 55 5.55 2.19 -7.94
N PRO A 56 5.82 1.51 -6.84
CA PRO A 56 5.81 2.12 -5.52
C PRO A 56 6.96 3.13 -5.38
N VAL A 57 6.88 3.96 -4.33
CA VAL A 57 7.92 4.96 -4.02
C VAL A 57 9.28 4.30 -3.83
N THR A 58 10.34 4.99 -4.26
CA THR A 58 11.72 4.54 -4.03
C THR A 58 12.00 4.49 -2.52
N CYS A 59 12.51 3.36 -2.06
CA CYS A 59 12.79 3.12 -0.65
C CYS A 59 13.78 1.97 -0.51
N MET A 60 14.56 1.97 0.55
CA MET A 60 15.41 0.84 0.95
C MET A 60 14.59 -0.48 1.09
N MET A 61 13.29 -0.36 1.38
CA MET A 61 12.36 -1.50 1.46
C MET A 61 11.81 -1.97 0.10
N ASN A 62 12.31 -1.45 -1.03
CA ASN A 62 11.95 -2.01 -2.34
C ASN A 62 12.75 -3.28 -2.62
N ILE A 63 14.07 -3.17 -2.63
CA ILE A 63 15.02 -4.30 -2.72
C ILE A 63 16.29 -3.89 -1.99
N CYS A 64 17.04 -4.84 -1.46
CA CYS A 64 18.25 -4.57 -0.67
C CYS A 64 19.27 -3.63 -1.34
N TRP A 65 19.28 -3.56 -2.64
CA TRP A 65 20.19 -2.72 -3.43
C TRP A 65 19.45 -1.71 -4.33
N GLY A 66 18.18 -1.45 -4.05
CA GLY A 66 17.32 -0.62 -4.89
C GLY A 66 17.14 0.82 -4.41
N GLY A 67 17.69 1.17 -3.26
CA GLY A 67 17.60 2.52 -2.72
C GLY A 67 18.45 2.70 -1.49
N ASP A 68 19.04 3.87 -1.34
CA ASP A 68 19.90 4.29 -0.24
C ASP A 68 19.17 5.18 0.79
N SER A 69 17.85 5.30 0.67
CA SER A 69 17.04 6.16 1.52
C SER A 69 15.75 5.48 1.99
N TRP A 70 15.27 5.93 3.14
CA TRP A 70 13.98 5.53 3.67
C TRP A 70 12.87 6.44 3.12
N SER A 71 11.83 5.85 2.55
CA SER A 71 10.61 6.60 2.19
C SER A 71 9.96 7.23 3.43
N GLU A 72 9.11 8.23 3.22
CA GLU A 72 8.34 8.85 4.32
C GLU A 72 7.56 7.80 5.12
N TYR A 73 6.93 6.86 4.44
CA TYR A 73 6.22 5.76 5.07
C TYR A 73 7.10 4.94 6.02
N ALA A 74 8.27 4.53 5.53
CA ALA A 74 9.22 3.77 6.33
C ALA A 74 9.71 4.58 7.55
N GLN A 75 10.03 5.86 7.36
CA GLN A 75 10.47 6.75 8.44
C GLN A 75 9.39 6.90 9.52
N LEU A 76 8.12 7.07 9.15
CA LEU A 76 7.01 7.19 10.09
C LEU A 76 6.82 5.91 10.91
N LEU A 77 6.91 4.74 10.27
CA LEU A 77 6.80 3.45 10.96
C LEU A 77 7.98 3.20 11.90
N ILE A 78 9.21 3.43 11.45
CA ILE A 78 10.41 3.28 12.27
C ILE A 78 10.33 4.20 13.50
N ASN A 79 9.95 5.46 13.31
CA ASN A 79 9.84 6.43 14.40
C ASN A 79 8.74 6.06 15.39
N ARG A 80 7.60 5.59 14.92
CA ARG A 80 6.52 5.09 15.79
C ARG A 80 6.98 3.92 16.64
N ASN A 81 7.74 3.02 16.05
CA ASN A 81 8.12 1.76 16.67
C ASN A 81 9.49 1.81 17.38
N LYS A 82 10.16 2.97 17.42
CA LYS A 82 11.53 3.11 17.94
C LYS A 82 11.72 2.67 19.40
N ASN A 83 10.66 2.78 20.21
CA ASN A 83 10.69 2.43 21.62
C ASN A 83 10.14 1.02 21.92
N LEU A 84 9.72 0.28 20.91
CA LEU A 84 9.26 -1.08 21.10
C LEU A 84 10.46 -2.00 21.32
N VAL A 85 10.48 -2.70 22.45
CA VAL A 85 11.46 -3.76 22.70
C VAL A 85 11.11 -4.94 21.80
N ARG A 86 12.05 -5.32 20.95
CA ARG A 86 11.92 -6.47 20.09
C ARG A 86 12.80 -7.61 20.54
N GLY A 87 12.37 -8.82 20.24
CA GLY A 87 13.10 -10.06 20.45
C GLY A 87 12.30 -11.13 21.16
N GLN A 88 11.16 -10.82 21.78
CA GLN A 88 10.35 -11.81 22.48
C GLN A 88 9.02 -12.15 21.78
N GLU A 89 8.54 -11.32 20.89
CA GLU A 89 7.20 -11.51 20.29
C GLU A 89 7.23 -11.55 18.76
N GLY A 90 8.29 -11.98 18.13
CA GLY A 90 8.34 -12.10 16.66
C GLY A 90 7.54 -10.98 15.99
N PHE A 91 7.54 -10.70 14.83
CA PHE A 91 6.72 -9.73 14.10
C PHE A 91 6.01 -8.65 14.93
N ILE A 92 6.28 -7.37 14.63
CA ILE A 92 5.30 -6.33 14.96
C ILE A 92 4.08 -6.69 14.14
N PRO A 93 2.93 -6.90 14.78
CA PRO A 93 1.73 -7.13 14.02
C PRO A 93 1.55 -5.98 13.05
N LEU A 94 1.61 -6.27 11.77
CA LEU A 94 0.93 -5.47 10.74
C LEU A 94 -0.57 -5.40 11.07
N GLU A 95 -0.97 -6.07 12.12
CA GLU A 95 -2.28 -6.43 12.60
C GLU A 95 -3.06 -5.29 13.22
N GLU A 96 -2.42 -4.26 13.75
CA GLU A 96 -3.19 -3.07 14.07
C GLU A 96 -3.41 -2.27 12.79
N PRO A 97 -4.64 -2.22 12.30
CA PRO A 97 -4.95 -1.43 11.12
C PRO A 97 -4.63 0.04 11.39
N LYS A 98 -3.56 0.52 10.81
CA LYS A 98 -3.13 1.93 10.90
C LYS A 98 -3.84 2.71 9.78
N TYR A 99 -5.16 2.72 9.85
CA TYR A 99 -6.01 3.40 8.88
C TYR A 99 -6.88 4.45 9.56
N PRO A 100 -7.19 5.56 8.87
CA PRO A 100 -8.34 6.40 9.23
C PRO A 100 -9.60 5.55 9.34
N LYS A 101 -10.55 5.96 10.17
CA LYS A 101 -11.86 5.27 10.23
C LYS A 101 -12.57 5.27 8.88
N ASN A 102 -12.43 6.40 8.15
CA ASN A 102 -13.05 6.61 6.85
C ASN A 102 -12.01 7.06 5.82
N LEU A 103 -12.11 6.49 4.62
CA LEU A 103 -11.47 6.96 3.41
C LEU A 103 -12.53 7.58 2.52
N VAL A 104 -12.39 8.86 2.18
CA VAL A 104 -13.32 9.56 1.31
C VAL A 104 -12.63 9.81 -0.03
N LEU A 105 -13.25 9.38 -1.13
CA LEU A 105 -12.86 9.79 -2.46
C LEU A 105 -13.70 11.03 -2.84
N ASN A 106 -13.04 12.14 -3.13
CA ASN A 106 -13.65 13.34 -3.66
C ASN A 106 -13.41 13.41 -5.16
N ILE A 107 -14.45 13.17 -5.93
CA ILE A 107 -14.36 12.97 -7.38
C ILE A 107 -14.93 14.19 -8.08
N THR A 108 -14.08 14.91 -8.80
CA THR A 108 -14.41 16.17 -9.45
C THR A 108 -14.02 16.17 -10.92
N ARG A 109 -14.75 16.99 -11.70
CA ARG A 109 -14.39 17.39 -13.08
C ARG A 109 -14.45 18.90 -13.18
N ASP A 110 -13.40 19.56 -13.62
CA ASP A 110 -13.28 21.02 -13.69
C ASP A 110 -13.64 21.72 -12.35
N GLY A 111 -13.27 21.07 -11.22
CA GLY A 111 -13.58 21.58 -9.87
C GLY A 111 -15.04 21.41 -9.42
N GLN A 112 -15.88 20.77 -10.24
CA GLN A 112 -17.28 20.47 -9.88
C GLN A 112 -17.43 18.99 -9.50
N PRO A 113 -18.33 18.64 -8.57
CA PRO A 113 -18.60 17.25 -8.21
C PRO A 113 -19.07 16.42 -9.41
N VAL A 114 -18.46 15.26 -9.63
CA VAL A 114 -18.97 14.27 -10.58
C VAL A 114 -20.17 13.55 -9.97
N LYS A 115 -21.30 13.54 -10.69
CA LYS A 115 -22.59 13.05 -10.18
C LYS A 115 -22.96 11.75 -10.88
N TYR A 116 -23.49 10.80 -10.10
CA TYR A 116 -24.06 9.55 -10.59
C TYR A 116 -23.08 8.64 -11.38
N ALA A 117 -21.80 8.96 -11.41
CA ALA A 117 -20.78 8.08 -12.02
C ALA A 117 -20.68 6.76 -11.26
N THR A 118 -20.30 5.71 -11.97
CA THR A 118 -19.96 4.43 -11.37
C THR A 118 -18.49 4.44 -10.94
N VAL A 119 -18.24 3.99 -9.72
CA VAL A 119 -16.89 3.78 -9.18
C VAL A 119 -16.68 2.28 -9.01
N ASN A 120 -15.77 1.72 -9.76
CA ASN A 120 -15.30 0.34 -9.60
C ASN A 120 -13.98 0.35 -8.83
N ILE A 121 -13.83 -0.53 -7.86
CA ILE A 121 -12.62 -0.68 -7.05
C ILE A 121 -12.07 -2.07 -7.27
N TYR A 122 -10.87 -2.14 -7.81
CA TYR A 122 -10.12 -3.37 -8.00
C TYR A 122 -8.98 -3.42 -7.01
N ARG A 123 -8.50 -4.60 -6.65
CA ARG A 123 -7.44 -4.81 -5.69
C ARG A 123 -6.25 -5.49 -6.33
N GLU A 124 -5.08 -5.20 -5.83
CA GLU A 124 -3.86 -5.95 -6.04
C GLU A 124 -3.46 -6.59 -4.71
N GLU A 125 -3.40 -7.91 -4.67
CA GLU A 125 -2.86 -8.65 -3.53
C GLU A 125 -1.34 -8.55 -3.54
N MET A 126 -0.76 -8.19 -2.40
CA MET A 126 0.69 -8.03 -2.26
C MET A 126 1.44 -9.24 -2.82
N TYR A 127 2.53 -9.01 -3.53
CA TYR A 127 3.36 -9.95 -4.25
C TYR A 127 2.79 -10.57 -5.54
N LYS A 128 1.52 -10.36 -5.86
CA LYS A 128 0.96 -10.88 -7.14
C LYS A 128 1.32 -10.02 -8.34
N ASN A 129 1.65 -8.76 -8.13
CA ASN A 129 2.02 -7.78 -9.15
C ASN A 129 0.98 -7.62 -10.28
N THR A 130 -0.28 -7.91 -10.00
CA THR A 130 -1.38 -7.79 -10.95
C THR A 130 -2.67 -7.31 -10.28
N VAL A 131 -3.42 -6.49 -11.00
CA VAL A 131 -4.75 -6.06 -10.58
C VAL A 131 -5.76 -7.19 -10.86
N ASP A 132 -6.66 -7.44 -9.91
CA ASP A 132 -7.76 -8.38 -10.09
C ASP A 132 -8.61 -8.01 -11.32
N VAL A 133 -9.03 -9.01 -12.09
CA VAL A 133 -9.87 -8.80 -13.29
C VAL A 133 -11.32 -8.44 -12.95
N THR A 134 -11.75 -8.73 -11.73
CA THR A 134 -13.11 -8.46 -11.25
C THR A 134 -13.08 -7.39 -10.17
N ALA A 135 -13.93 -6.39 -10.30
CA ALA A 135 -14.05 -5.36 -9.27
C ALA A 135 -14.50 -5.99 -7.94
N PHE A 136 -13.72 -5.74 -6.90
CA PHE A 136 -14.07 -6.09 -5.52
C PHE A 136 -15.33 -5.36 -5.06
N MET A 137 -15.48 -4.11 -5.48
CA MET A 137 -16.61 -3.25 -5.11
C MET A 137 -17.04 -2.39 -6.31
N LYS A 138 -18.37 -2.22 -6.44
CA LYS A 138 -18.95 -1.27 -7.38
C LYS A 138 -19.93 -0.37 -6.63
N LYS A 139 -19.79 0.95 -6.81
CA LYS A 139 -20.64 1.98 -6.19
C LYS A 139 -21.08 3.00 -7.23
N THR A 140 -22.18 3.67 -6.94
CA THR A 140 -22.64 4.83 -7.74
C THR A 140 -22.53 6.07 -6.86
N LEU A 141 -21.97 7.16 -7.40
CA LEU A 141 -21.85 8.44 -6.70
C LEU A 141 -23.22 9.09 -6.50
N GLY A 142 -23.33 9.84 -5.43
CA GLY A 142 -24.42 10.80 -5.22
C GLY A 142 -24.25 12.08 -6.04
N THR A 143 -24.87 13.16 -5.60
CA THR A 143 -24.81 14.48 -6.23
C THR A 143 -23.63 15.33 -5.76
N ASP A 144 -22.96 14.89 -4.71
CA ASP A 144 -21.85 15.57 -4.04
C ASP A 144 -20.46 15.13 -4.52
N GLY A 145 -20.40 14.09 -5.36
CA GLY A 145 -19.13 13.53 -5.86
C GLY A 145 -18.30 12.79 -4.80
N LEU A 146 -18.88 12.53 -3.64
CA LEU A 146 -18.17 11.89 -2.52
C LEU A 146 -18.51 10.39 -2.43
N LEU A 147 -17.48 9.59 -2.13
CA LEU A 147 -17.62 8.17 -1.82
C LEU A 147 -16.87 7.84 -0.54
N SER A 148 -17.61 7.49 0.52
CA SER A 148 -17.02 7.07 1.79
C SER A 148 -16.83 5.56 1.82
N LEU A 149 -15.65 5.13 2.26
CA LEU A 149 -15.17 3.75 2.24
C LEU A 149 -14.51 3.39 3.57
N SER A 150 -14.49 2.10 3.91
CA SER A 150 -13.73 1.57 5.03
C SER A 150 -12.36 1.04 4.57
N PRO A 151 -11.24 1.68 4.94
CA PRO A 151 -9.91 1.22 4.55
C PRO A 151 -9.62 -0.22 4.99
N VAL A 152 -10.05 -0.60 6.19
CA VAL A 152 -9.89 -1.97 6.71
C VAL A 152 -10.50 -3.00 5.76
N THR A 153 -11.71 -2.73 5.27
CA THR A 153 -12.39 -3.63 4.31
C THR A 153 -11.66 -3.70 2.98
N LEU A 154 -11.03 -2.60 2.56
CA LEU A 154 -10.38 -2.50 1.25
C LEU A 154 -9.02 -3.21 1.23
N PHE A 155 -8.22 -3.07 2.30
CA PHE A 155 -6.82 -3.48 2.30
C PHE A 155 -6.55 -4.79 3.07
N ASN A 156 -7.39 -5.17 4.01
CA ASN A 156 -7.15 -6.41 4.77
C ASN A 156 -7.46 -7.65 3.94
N GLY A 157 -6.58 -8.63 4.02
CA GLY A 157 -6.81 -9.97 3.47
C GLY A 157 -7.86 -10.74 4.28
N ALA A 158 -8.53 -11.68 3.63
CA ALA A 158 -9.48 -12.56 4.30
C ALA A 158 -8.76 -13.61 5.16
N GLY A 159 -9.26 -13.85 6.37
CA GLY A 159 -8.79 -14.97 7.20
C GLY A 159 -7.36 -14.86 7.72
N GLY A 160 -6.82 -13.64 7.87
CA GLY A 160 -5.44 -13.44 8.35
C GLY A 160 -4.37 -13.64 7.27
N GLY A 161 -4.77 -13.66 6.00
CA GLY A 161 -3.86 -13.71 4.87
C GLY A 161 -3.12 -12.39 4.61
N ILE A 162 -2.21 -12.41 3.65
CA ILE A 162 -1.52 -11.24 3.13
C ILE A 162 -2.58 -10.23 2.65
N GLY A 163 -2.42 -8.97 3.00
CA GLY A 163 -3.35 -7.91 2.64
C GLY A 163 -3.22 -7.48 1.18
N TYR A 164 -4.06 -6.53 0.81
CA TYR A 164 -4.00 -5.88 -0.50
C TYR A 164 -3.13 -4.63 -0.40
N GLY A 165 -2.16 -4.52 -1.31
CA GLY A 165 -1.17 -3.45 -1.30
C GLY A 165 -1.60 -2.21 -2.06
N VAL A 166 -2.41 -2.39 -3.11
CA VAL A 166 -2.83 -1.31 -3.99
C VAL A 166 -4.29 -1.48 -4.41
N LEU A 167 -5.00 -0.37 -4.47
CA LEU A 167 -6.31 -0.28 -5.10
C LEU A 167 -6.17 0.41 -6.46
N LEU A 168 -6.87 -0.10 -7.48
CA LEU A 168 -7.15 0.65 -8.69
C LEU A 168 -8.60 1.13 -8.62
N ILE A 169 -8.78 2.45 -8.64
CA ILE A 169 -10.09 3.09 -8.73
C ILE A 169 -10.35 3.41 -10.21
N GLU A 170 -11.47 2.93 -10.73
CA GLU A 170 -12.01 3.31 -12.04
C GLU A 170 -13.28 4.12 -11.82
N VAL A 171 -13.29 5.35 -12.28
CA VAL A 171 -14.48 6.20 -12.34
C VAL A 171 -15.03 6.18 -13.75
N VAL A 172 -16.26 5.72 -13.90
CA VAL A 172 -16.95 5.63 -15.20
C VAL A 172 -18.09 6.65 -15.21
N ASP A 173 -17.97 7.66 -16.05
CA ASP A 173 -18.94 8.74 -16.23
C ASP A 173 -19.32 8.85 -17.70
N GLY A 174 -20.44 8.21 -18.07
CA GLY A 174 -20.81 8.01 -19.47
C GLY A 174 -19.78 7.15 -20.20
N GLU A 175 -19.18 7.67 -21.25
CA GLU A 175 -18.12 7.01 -22.01
C GLU A 175 -16.72 7.30 -21.45
N SER A 176 -16.59 8.27 -20.56
CA SER A 176 -15.32 8.68 -19.96
C SER A 176 -14.90 7.74 -18.84
N LYS A 177 -13.61 7.43 -18.77
CA LYS A 177 -13.02 6.62 -17.71
C LYS A 177 -11.78 7.31 -17.15
N THR A 178 -11.75 7.44 -15.83
CA THR A 178 -10.59 7.95 -15.11
C THR A 178 -10.08 6.87 -14.17
N TYR A 179 -8.75 6.75 -14.06
CA TYR A 179 -8.10 5.73 -13.24
C TYR A 179 -7.16 6.37 -12.21
N ARG A 180 -7.19 5.86 -10.99
CA ARG A 180 -6.30 6.27 -9.91
C ARG A 180 -5.83 5.06 -9.11
N TYR A 181 -4.52 4.91 -8.96
CA TYR A 181 -3.96 3.98 -7.98
C TYR A 181 -3.93 4.61 -6.60
N ILE A 182 -4.28 3.83 -5.59
CA ILE A 182 -4.20 4.19 -4.17
C ILE A 182 -3.42 3.08 -3.47
N PRO A 183 -2.11 3.28 -3.23
CA PRO A 183 -1.34 2.33 -2.45
C PRO A 183 -1.70 2.43 -0.97
N VAL A 184 -1.63 1.30 -0.26
CA VAL A 184 -1.96 1.21 1.16
C VAL A 184 -1.16 2.20 2.01
N TYR A 185 0.11 2.42 1.66
CA TYR A 185 0.98 3.33 2.41
C TYR A 185 0.51 4.80 2.30
N GLU A 186 -0.17 5.23 1.23
CA GLU A 186 -0.74 6.59 1.14
C GLU A 186 -1.75 6.82 2.26
N VAL A 187 -2.64 5.86 2.49
CA VAL A 187 -3.66 5.92 3.53
C VAL A 187 -3.06 5.78 4.92
N GLN A 188 -2.05 4.93 5.06
CA GLN A 188 -1.35 4.74 6.34
C GLN A 188 -0.49 5.95 6.72
N ILE A 189 0.13 6.63 5.77
CA ILE A 189 0.84 7.90 6.01
C ILE A 189 -0.11 8.93 6.60
N ALA A 190 -1.30 9.09 6.04
CA ALA A 190 -2.30 10.02 6.55
C ALA A 190 -2.64 9.71 8.01
N TYR A 191 -2.92 8.45 8.33
CA TYR A 191 -3.15 8.01 9.70
C TYR A 191 -1.96 8.30 10.63
N LEU A 192 -0.76 7.97 10.20
CA LEU A 192 0.47 8.16 11.00
C LEU A 192 0.78 9.64 11.25
N LYS A 193 0.28 10.53 10.40
CA LYS A 193 0.37 12.00 10.55
C LYS A 193 -0.75 12.60 11.39
N GLY A 194 -1.77 11.83 11.77
CA GLY A 194 -2.83 12.25 12.67
C GLY A 194 -4.22 12.25 12.08
N ASP A 195 -4.41 11.94 10.81
CA ASP A 195 -5.72 11.83 10.16
C ASP A 195 -6.42 10.52 10.56
N THR A 196 -6.76 10.40 11.85
CA THR A 196 -7.28 9.14 12.41
C THR A 196 -8.76 8.91 12.15
N ASP A 197 -9.54 9.96 11.92
CA ASP A 197 -11.00 9.86 11.69
C ASP A 197 -11.32 9.76 10.21
N GLN A 198 -10.73 10.61 9.38
CA GLN A 198 -11.00 10.66 7.95
C GLN A 198 -9.76 11.09 7.16
N TYR A 199 -9.56 10.45 6.03
CA TYR A 199 -8.64 10.90 5.00
C TYR A 199 -9.36 11.05 3.68
N THR A 200 -9.13 12.16 2.97
CA THR A 200 -9.78 12.45 1.68
C THR A 200 -8.76 12.40 0.55
N ILE A 201 -9.09 11.64 -0.47
CA ILE A 201 -8.28 11.53 -1.70
C ILE A 201 -9.03 12.22 -2.84
N GLU A 202 -8.36 13.16 -3.48
CA GLU A 202 -8.88 13.87 -4.65
C GLU A 202 -8.67 13.02 -5.91
N ILE A 203 -9.74 12.84 -6.69
CA ILE A 203 -9.71 12.22 -8.02
C ILE A 203 -10.28 13.23 -9.01
N LYS A 204 -9.42 13.71 -9.90
CA LYS A 204 -9.81 14.65 -10.95
C LYS A 204 -10.07 13.87 -12.23
N CYS A 205 -11.30 13.95 -12.72
CA CYS A 205 -11.69 13.40 -14.01
C CYS A 205 -11.43 14.41 -15.12
N ASP A 206 -10.97 13.91 -16.26
CA ASP A 206 -10.78 14.70 -17.49
C ASP A 206 -12.12 14.95 -18.18
#